data_b40fbfed059f7c04d62acfe6b5a558aa
#
_entry.id   b40fbfed059f7c04d62acfe6b5a558aa
#
_cell.length_a   1.000
_cell.length_b   1.000
_cell.length_c   1.000
_cell.angle_alpha   90.00
_cell.angle_beta   90.00
_cell.angle_gamma   90.00
#
_symmetry.space_group_name_H-M   'P 1'
#
loop_
_entity.id
_entity.type
_entity.pdbx_description
1 polymer ?
#
loop_
_entity_poly.entity_id
_entity_poly.type
_entity_poly.pdbx_seq_one_letter_code
_entity_poly.pdbx_strand_id
1 'polypeptide(L)'
;MENKVDILRVLDGDTVDVLFKFPFGIQVKKRVRLFGINAPETRTRNLEEKRKGILAKERLSELLKEAKMKCILVYHGDGKFGRPLGELFVDGVNINLVLVSEGHSVPY
;
A
#
# COMPACT_ATOMS: atom_id res chain seq x y z
N MET A 1 -10.52 5.88 10.83
CA MET A 1 -11.65 5.84 9.84
C MET A 1 -11.39 4.77 8.79
N GLU A 2 -12.35 3.89 8.62
CA GLU A 2 -12.25 2.80 7.65
C GLU A 2 -12.96 3.17 6.34
N ASN A 3 -12.31 2.90 5.24
CA ASN A 3 -12.83 3.19 3.91
C ASN A 3 -12.68 1.97 3.01
N LYS A 4 -13.75 1.63 2.29
CA LYS A 4 -13.64 0.65 1.22
C LYS A 4 -13.00 1.34 0.02
N VAL A 5 -11.94 0.73 -0.50
CA VAL A 5 -11.21 1.31 -1.63
C VAL A 5 -10.94 0.25 -2.69
N ASP A 6 -10.79 0.72 -3.93
CA ASP A 6 -10.25 -0.09 -5.00
C ASP A 6 -8.77 0.28 -5.15
N ILE A 7 -7.93 -0.73 -5.35
CA ILE A 7 -6.53 -0.50 -5.66
C ILE A 7 -6.41 -0.33 -7.17
N LEU A 8 -5.93 0.82 -7.59
CA LEU A 8 -5.75 1.11 -9.02
C LEU A 8 -4.39 0.66 -9.52
N ARG A 9 -3.36 0.80 -8.68
CA ARG A 9 -2.00 0.51 -9.09
C ARG A 9 -1.10 0.36 -7.86
N VAL A 10 -0.17 -0.59 -7.91
CA VAL A 10 0.91 -0.72 -6.93
C VAL A 10 2.15 -0.08 -7.53
N LEU A 11 2.73 0.91 -6.85
CA LEU A 11 3.91 1.64 -7.32
C LEU A 11 5.20 1.06 -6.76
N ASP A 12 5.20 0.83 -5.44
CA ASP A 12 6.33 0.28 -4.68
C ASP A 12 5.77 -0.65 -3.62
N GLY A 13 6.63 -1.32 -2.89
CA GLY A 13 6.22 -2.20 -1.80
C GLY A 13 5.52 -1.50 -0.64
N ASP A 14 5.45 -0.18 -0.66
CA ASP A 14 4.80 0.63 0.39
C ASP A 14 3.96 1.79 -0.16
N THR A 15 3.66 1.79 -1.46
CA THR A 15 2.93 2.89 -2.10
C THR A 15 1.95 2.37 -3.13
N VAL A 16 0.70 2.78 -3.01
CA VAL A 16 -0.38 2.37 -3.92
C VAL A 16 -1.23 3.56 -4.34
N ASP A 17 -1.78 3.50 -5.55
CA ASP A 17 -2.82 4.42 -5.97
C ASP A 17 -4.16 3.77 -5.69
N VAL A 18 -5.07 4.48 -5.01
CA VAL A 18 -6.36 3.96 -4.61
C VAL A 18 -7.48 4.87 -5.08
N LEU A 19 -8.66 4.28 -5.21
CA LEU A 19 -9.90 4.99 -5.50
C LEU A 19 -10.78 4.90 -4.25
N PHE A 20 -11.01 6.05 -3.60
CA PHE A 20 -11.98 6.15 -2.51
C PHE A 20 -13.36 6.34 -3.10
N LYS A 21 -14.32 5.58 -2.61
CA LYS A 21 -15.70 5.66 -3.09
C LYS A 21 -16.58 6.23 -1.99
N PHE A 22 -17.29 7.29 -2.30
CA PHE A 22 -18.18 7.99 -1.39
C PHE A 22 -19.63 7.94 -1.91
N PRO A 23 -20.62 8.28 -1.05
CA PRO A 23 -22.02 8.37 -1.49
C PRO A 23 -22.17 9.33 -2.68
N PHE A 24 -23.28 9.17 -3.40
CA PHE A 24 -23.68 10.03 -4.53
C PHE A 24 -22.75 9.92 -5.76
N GLY A 25 -22.05 8.80 -5.89
CA GLY A 25 -21.17 8.58 -7.02
C GLY A 25 -19.87 9.38 -6.96
N ILE A 26 -19.56 9.97 -5.82
CA ILE A 26 -18.32 10.73 -5.65
C ILE A 26 -17.15 9.77 -5.49
N GLN A 27 -16.10 9.96 -6.28
CA GLN A 27 -14.89 9.14 -6.23
C GLN A 27 -13.67 10.04 -6.16
N VAL A 28 -12.69 9.65 -5.36
CA VAL A 28 -11.44 10.40 -5.21
C VAL A 28 -10.26 9.44 -5.37
N LYS A 29 -9.37 9.77 -6.31
CA LYS A 29 -8.12 9.04 -6.52
C LYS A 29 -7.02 9.67 -5.68
N LYS A 30 -6.30 8.85 -4.92
CA LYS A 30 -5.17 9.30 -4.09
C LYS A 30 -4.02 8.32 -4.15
N ARG A 31 -2.82 8.84 -4.04
CA ARG A 31 -1.61 8.03 -3.84
C ARG A 31 -1.41 7.89 -2.35
N VAL A 32 -1.42 6.67 -1.87
CA VAL A 32 -1.36 6.35 -0.43
C VAL A 32 -0.04 5.67 -0.11
N ARG A 33 0.63 6.15 0.93
CA ARG A 33 1.78 5.48 1.49
C ARG A 33 1.32 4.56 2.62
N LEU A 34 1.84 3.33 2.65
CA LEU A 34 1.45 2.37 3.68
C LEU A 34 2.05 2.77 5.02
N PHE A 35 1.16 2.94 6.00
CA PHE A 35 1.51 3.42 7.33
C PHE A 35 2.34 2.40 8.11
N GLY A 36 3.36 2.90 8.82
CA GLY A 36 4.13 2.11 9.77
C GLY A 36 5.17 1.18 9.16
N ILE A 37 5.37 1.21 7.84
CA ILE A 37 6.35 0.37 7.19
C ILE A 37 7.17 1.16 6.16
N ASN A 38 8.32 0.60 5.81
CA ASN A 38 9.19 1.17 4.79
C ASN A 38 9.76 0.03 3.96
N ALA A 39 9.50 0.04 2.66
CA ALA A 39 10.01 -0.95 1.72
C ALA A 39 11.27 -0.43 1.02
N PRO A 40 12.13 -1.33 0.51
CA PRO A 40 13.25 -0.92 -0.33
C PRO A 40 12.75 -0.23 -1.60
N GLU A 41 13.52 0.73 -2.08
CA GLU A 41 13.15 1.50 -3.27
C GLU A 41 13.33 0.68 -4.54
N THR A 42 12.43 0.86 -5.49
CA THR A 42 12.54 0.26 -6.83
C THR A 42 13.34 1.16 -7.78
N ARG A 43 13.38 2.47 -7.49
CA ARG A 43 14.07 3.48 -8.29
C ARG A 43 15.38 3.89 -7.63
N THR A 44 16.35 2.99 -7.63
CA THR A 44 17.66 3.25 -7.04
C THR A 44 18.72 2.67 -7.94
N ARG A 45 19.94 3.22 -7.85
CA ARG A 45 21.10 2.69 -8.58
C ARG A 45 21.73 1.50 -7.86
N ASN A 46 21.40 1.29 -6.59
CA ASN A 46 21.85 0.15 -5.82
C ASN A 46 21.07 -1.09 -6.28
N LEU A 47 21.74 -2.00 -6.99
CA LEU A 47 21.09 -3.17 -7.57
C LEU A 47 20.50 -4.12 -6.54
N GLU A 48 21.15 -4.26 -5.39
CA GLU A 48 20.64 -5.12 -4.31
C GLU A 48 19.35 -4.55 -3.72
N GLU A 49 19.33 -3.26 -3.44
CA GLU A 49 18.11 -2.61 -2.94
C GLU A 49 17.00 -2.65 -3.97
N LYS A 50 17.32 -2.40 -5.23
CA LYS A 50 16.33 -2.43 -6.32
C LYS A 50 15.69 -3.81 -6.43
N ARG A 51 16.48 -4.88 -6.34
CA ARG A 51 15.98 -6.25 -6.40
C ARG A 51 15.00 -6.52 -5.25
N LYS A 52 15.37 -6.11 -4.04
CA LYS A 52 14.50 -6.25 -2.87
C LYS A 52 13.23 -5.42 -2.99
N GLY A 53 13.33 -4.23 -3.55
CA GLY A 53 12.19 -3.35 -3.80
C GLY A 53 11.20 -3.96 -4.79
N ILE A 54 11.71 -4.56 -5.86
CA ILE A 54 10.87 -5.24 -6.85
C ILE A 54 10.14 -6.43 -6.23
N LEU A 55 10.83 -7.23 -5.40
CA LEU A 55 10.21 -8.36 -4.71
C LEU A 55 9.11 -7.90 -3.75
N ALA A 56 9.33 -6.81 -3.02
CA ALA A 56 8.33 -6.26 -2.12
C ALA A 56 7.09 -5.78 -2.90
N LYS A 57 7.32 -5.09 -4.00
CA LYS A 57 6.24 -4.62 -4.88
C LYS A 57 5.43 -5.78 -5.45
N GLU A 58 6.11 -6.83 -5.92
CA GLU A 58 5.45 -8.02 -6.46
C GLU A 58 4.60 -8.72 -5.40
N ARG A 59 5.13 -8.83 -4.17
CA ARG A 59 4.39 -9.47 -3.08
C ARG A 59 3.14 -8.69 -2.71
N LEU A 60 3.25 -7.37 -2.60
CA LEU A 60 2.09 -6.52 -2.33
C LEU A 60 1.05 -6.69 -3.45
N SER A 61 1.50 -6.70 -4.70
CA SER A 61 0.60 -6.90 -5.85
C SER A 61 -0.11 -8.24 -5.77
N GLU A 62 0.59 -9.33 -5.41
CA GLU A 62 -0.02 -10.64 -5.25
C GLU A 62 -1.11 -10.65 -4.17
N LEU A 63 -0.80 -10.07 -3.01
CA LEU A 63 -1.75 -10.02 -1.89
C LEU A 63 -3.02 -9.27 -2.27
N LEU A 64 -2.88 -8.17 -3.01
CA LEU A 64 -4.03 -7.37 -3.42
C LEU A 64 -4.80 -8.03 -4.57
N LYS A 65 -4.12 -8.72 -5.49
CA LYS A 65 -4.79 -9.45 -6.58
C LYS A 65 -5.66 -10.59 -6.04
N GLU A 66 -5.22 -11.26 -4.99
CA GLU A 66 -6.01 -12.30 -4.33
C GLU A 66 -7.33 -11.73 -3.79
N ALA A 67 -7.34 -10.44 -3.43
CA ALA A 67 -8.53 -9.73 -2.97
C ALA A 67 -9.24 -8.99 -4.10
N LYS A 68 -8.93 -9.30 -5.36
CA LYS A 68 -9.49 -8.65 -6.55
C LYS A 68 -9.28 -7.13 -6.54
N MET A 69 -8.15 -6.69 -6.01
CA MET A 69 -7.74 -5.29 -5.92
C MET A 69 -8.71 -4.44 -5.10
N LYS A 70 -9.36 -5.05 -4.09
CA LYS A 70 -10.29 -4.37 -3.18
C LYS A 70 -9.87 -4.63 -1.75
N CYS A 71 -9.92 -3.60 -0.92
CA CYS A 71 -9.58 -3.74 0.49
C CYS A 71 -10.22 -2.64 1.34
N ILE A 72 -10.01 -2.75 2.66
CA ILE A 72 -10.38 -1.70 3.61
C ILE A 72 -9.10 -0.92 3.90
N LEU A 73 -9.19 0.40 3.83
CA LEU A 73 -8.08 1.29 4.17
C LEU A 73 -8.42 2.05 5.44
N VAL A 74 -7.55 1.95 6.44
CA VAL A 74 -7.64 2.74 7.67
C VAL A 74 -6.71 3.94 7.54
N TYR A 75 -7.29 5.13 7.53
CA TYR A 75 -6.55 6.37 7.33
C TYR A 75 -5.84 6.82 8.62
N HIS A 76 -4.56 7.16 8.52
CA HIS A 76 -3.71 7.59 9.62
C HIS A 76 -3.19 9.03 9.46
N GLY A 77 -3.94 9.88 8.79
CA GLY A 77 -3.51 11.25 8.56
C GLY A 77 -2.63 11.38 7.33
N ASP A 78 -2.13 12.57 7.09
CA ASP A 78 -1.27 12.85 5.94
C ASP A 78 0.19 12.83 6.34
N GLY A 79 1.00 12.20 5.52
CA GLY A 79 2.44 12.18 5.69
C GLY A 79 3.11 13.32 4.92
N LYS A 80 4.39 13.14 4.59
CA LYS A 80 5.17 14.12 3.83
C LYS A 80 4.52 14.38 2.48
N PHE A 81 4.58 15.64 2.03
CA PHE A 81 4.04 16.08 0.74
C PHE A 81 2.52 15.87 0.60
N GLY A 82 1.80 15.83 1.74
CA GLY A 82 0.35 15.71 1.73
C GLY A 82 -0.18 14.36 1.29
N ARG A 83 0.65 13.32 1.25
CA ARG A 83 0.20 11.98 0.88
C ARG A 83 -0.49 11.31 2.05
N PRO A 84 -1.70 10.75 1.85
CA PRO A 84 -2.37 9.99 2.91
C PRO A 84 -1.55 8.80 3.36
N LEU A 85 -1.60 8.51 4.66
CA LEU A 85 -1.00 7.30 5.25
C LEU A 85 -2.13 6.33 5.55
N GLY A 86 -1.98 5.06 5.17
CA GLY A 86 -3.03 4.09 5.37
C GLY A 86 -2.54 2.69 5.70
N GLU A 87 -3.36 1.96 6.45
CA GLU A 87 -3.19 0.52 6.63
C GLU A 87 -4.22 -0.19 5.78
N LEU A 88 -3.80 -1.23 5.07
CA LEU A 88 -4.67 -2.01 4.21
C LEU A 88 -5.06 -3.32 4.90
N PHE A 89 -6.36 -3.62 4.89
CA PHE A 89 -6.90 -4.85 5.47
C PHE A 89 -7.66 -5.64 4.41
N VAL A 90 -7.36 -6.92 4.32
CA VAL A 90 -8.07 -7.87 3.46
C VAL A 90 -8.58 -9.00 4.36
N ASP A 91 -9.89 -9.16 4.43
CA ASP A 91 -10.55 -10.17 5.28
C ASP A 91 -10.03 -10.12 6.73
N GLY A 92 -9.86 -8.91 7.26
CA GLY A 92 -9.38 -8.68 8.62
C GLY A 92 -7.88 -8.81 8.80
N VAL A 93 -7.13 -9.14 7.75
CA VAL A 93 -5.68 -9.28 7.81
C VAL A 93 -5.01 -7.98 7.43
N ASN A 94 -4.12 -7.48 8.30
CA ASN A 94 -3.35 -6.26 8.05
C ASN A 94 -2.22 -6.55 7.05
N ILE A 95 -2.36 -6.08 5.83
CA ILE A 95 -1.39 -6.32 4.76
C ILE A 95 -0.05 -5.66 5.05
N ASN A 96 -0.06 -4.46 5.67
CA ASN A 96 1.18 -3.78 6.03
C ASN A 96 2.04 -4.68 6.94
N LEU A 97 1.41 -5.32 7.94
CA LEU A 97 2.12 -6.20 8.87
C LEU A 97 2.55 -7.51 8.21
N VAL A 98 1.79 -8.03 7.26
CA VAL A 98 2.20 -9.22 6.49
C VAL A 98 3.51 -8.96 5.76
N LEU A 99 3.64 -7.79 5.12
CA LEU A 99 4.86 -7.43 4.40
C LEU A 99 6.07 -7.36 5.33
N VAL A 100 5.89 -6.85 6.55
CA VAL A 100 6.96 -6.81 7.56
C VAL A 100 7.30 -8.23 8.01
N SER A 101 6.30 -9.05 8.31
CA SER A 101 6.53 -10.41 8.81
C SER A 101 7.22 -11.29 7.79
N GLU A 102 7.03 -11.03 6.50
CA GLU A 102 7.68 -11.76 5.42
C GLU A 102 9.05 -11.19 5.04
N GLY A 103 9.47 -10.11 5.68
CA GLY A 103 10.77 -9.51 5.43
C GLY A 103 10.83 -8.59 4.20
N HIS A 104 9.68 -8.24 3.61
CA HIS A 104 9.63 -7.34 2.44
C HIS A 104 9.68 -5.87 2.83
N SER A 105 9.34 -5.55 4.05
CA SER A 105 9.38 -4.19 4.59
C SER A 105 9.89 -4.23 6.02
N VAL A 106 10.31 -3.08 6.52
CA VAL A 106 10.72 -2.90 7.91
C VAL A 106 9.75 -1.97 8.62
N PRO A 107 9.60 -2.08 9.95
CA PRO A 107 8.81 -1.10 10.71
C PRO A 107 9.41 0.29 10.53
N TYR A 108 8.54 1.28 10.52
CA TYR A 108 8.99 2.67 10.25
C TYR A 108 8.37 3.67 11.19
#